data_e5a9cedeb02eee012d51c35c20ac344d
#
_entry.id   e5a9cedeb02eee012d51c35c20ac344d
#
_cell.length_a   1.000
_cell.length_b   1.000
_cell.length_c   1.000
_cell.angle_alpha   90.00
_cell.angle_beta   90.00
_cell.angle_gamma   90.00
#
_symmetry.space_group_name_H-M   'P 1'
#
loop_
_entity.id
_entity.type
_entity.pdbx_description
1 polymer ?
#
loop_
_entity_poly.entity_id
_entity_poly.type
_entity_poly.pdbx_seq_one_letter_code
_entity_poly.pdbx_strand_id
1 'polypeptide(L)'
;MPEQIQRRSALVAVYTEGASANGPNSETGLMIHERHPLTMFDIGGDASDKAFLTAAEKAVGCPLPTTPNTVISADTLRVLWLSPKRWLCVDSSDGFDVRDISVGAVNNVSSGRTVLRLHGPRLRDVLAKGCPLDLHLKNFRFGECAQSKIGGLNVLLDHIDDDTFDIYVARGFARTFWEWLIEAATEYGYLVEKSLIRPVITSNKAP
;
A
#
# COMPACT_ATOMS: atom_id res chain seq x y z
N MET A 1 -0.52 -13.92 -31.80
CA MET A 1 0.14 -13.01 -30.84
C MET A 1 -0.23 -13.50 -29.44
N PRO A 2 0.69 -13.72 -28.52
CA PRO A 2 0.33 -14.07 -27.16
C PRO A 2 -0.45 -12.89 -26.55
N GLU A 3 -1.61 -13.18 -26.02
CA GLU A 3 -2.47 -12.23 -25.33
C GLU A 3 -1.69 -11.67 -24.13
N GLN A 4 -1.46 -10.36 -24.09
CA GLN A 4 -0.77 -9.73 -22.97
C GLN A 4 -1.66 -9.84 -21.74
N ILE A 5 -1.22 -10.61 -20.74
CA ILE A 5 -1.91 -10.74 -19.47
C ILE A 5 -1.79 -9.40 -18.74
N GLN A 6 -2.87 -8.62 -18.77
CA GLN A 6 -2.94 -7.38 -17.98
C GLN A 6 -3.31 -7.68 -16.53
N ARG A 7 -2.59 -7.06 -15.59
CA ARG A 7 -3.00 -7.08 -14.19
C ARG A 7 -4.34 -6.34 -14.06
N ARG A 8 -5.35 -7.02 -13.55
CA ARG A 8 -6.64 -6.40 -13.24
C ARG A 8 -6.72 -6.10 -11.74
N SER A 9 -7.30 -4.94 -11.40
CA SER A 9 -7.66 -4.63 -10.02
C SER A 9 -8.62 -5.68 -9.46
N ALA A 10 -8.49 -5.99 -8.16
CA ALA A 10 -9.48 -6.81 -7.45
C ALA A 10 -10.81 -6.08 -7.25
N LEU A 11 -10.81 -4.75 -7.37
CA LEU A 11 -11.97 -3.87 -7.17
C LEU A 11 -12.68 -3.50 -8.47
N VAL A 12 -12.24 -4.00 -9.63
CA VAL A 12 -12.77 -3.62 -10.96
C VAL A 12 -14.30 -3.69 -11.07
N ALA A 13 -14.95 -4.55 -10.31
CA ALA A 13 -16.40 -4.72 -10.34
C ALA A 13 -17.15 -3.77 -9.38
N VAL A 14 -16.46 -3.15 -8.44
CA VAL A 14 -17.08 -2.33 -7.37
C VAL A 14 -16.50 -0.93 -7.27
N TYR A 15 -15.31 -0.70 -7.82
CA TYR A 15 -14.67 0.62 -7.86
C TYR A 15 -15.32 1.47 -8.95
N THR A 16 -16.12 2.45 -8.55
CA THR A 16 -16.77 3.37 -9.49
C THR A 16 -16.20 4.77 -9.29
N GLU A 17 -15.41 5.24 -10.26
CA GLU A 17 -14.85 6.60 -10.25
C GLU A 17 -15.96 7.64 -10.17
N GLY A 18 -15.76 8.68 -9.35
CA GLY A 18 -16.73 9.72 -9.10
C GLY A 18 -17.90 9.31 -8.20
N ALA A 19 -17.97 8.03 -7.75
CA ALA A 19 -18.93 7.64 -6.73
C ALA A 19 -18.67 8.44 -5.45
N SER A 20 -19.73 8.99 -4.88
CA SER A 20 -19.62 9.87 -3.71
C SER A 20 -20.85 9.77 -2.83
N ALA A 21 -20.67 10.11 -1.57
CA ALA A 21 -21.75 10.45 -0.64
C ALA A 21 -21.38 11.74 0.07
N ASN A 22 -22.38 12.58 0.29
CA ASN A 22 -22.19 13.83 1.03
C ASN A 22 -22.27 13.56 2.53
N GLY A 23 -21.28 14.05 3.25
CA GLY A 23 -21.32 14.13 4.71
C GLY A 23 -22.21 15.29 5.20
N PRO A 24 -22.20 15.56 6.51
CA PRO A 24 -22.84 16.72 7.09
C PRO A 24 -22.35 18.00 6.40
N ASN A 25 -23.26 18.93 6.13
CA ASN A 25 -22.97 20.19 5.41
C ASN A 25 -22.44 20.02 3.96
N SER A 26 -22.70 18.88 3.31
CA SER A 26 -22.21 18.56 1.96
C SER A 26 -20.66 18.48 1.86
N GLU A 27 -19.98 18.21 2.96
CA GLU A 27 -18.53 18.05 2.98
C GLU A 27 -18.10 16.67 2.51
N THR A 28 -16.94 16.60 1.85
CA THR A 28 -16.24 15.34 1.54
C THR A 28 -15.21 15.08 2.63
N GLY A 29 -15.51 14.15 3.54
CA GLY A 29 -14.64 13.81 4.66
C GLY A 29 -13.49 12.88 4.30
N LEU A 30 -13.68 12.05 3.26
CA LEU A 30 -12.68 11.06 2.82
C LEU A 30 -12.59 10.99 1.31
N MET A 31 -11.39 11.04 0.77
CA MET A 31 -11.07 10.73 -0.61
C MET A 31 -10.40 9.36 -0.67
N ILE A 32 -10.83 8.55 -1.65
CA ILE A 32 -10.41 7.15 -1.80
C ILE A 32 -9.82 6.94 -3.18
N HIS A 33 -8.58 6.47 -3.24
CA HIS A 33 -7.85 6.23 -4.47
C HIS A 33 -7.26 4.82 -4.48
N GLU A 34 -7.56 4.01 -5.51
CA GLU A 34 -6.86 2.74 -5.70
C GLU A 34 -5.50 2.97 -6.35
N ARG A 35 -4.44 2.53 -5.69
CA ARG A 35 -3.08 2.55 -6.24
C ARG A 35 -2.83 1.28 -7.05
N HIS A 36 -3.03 1.37 -8.35
CA HIS A 36 -2.84 0.24 -9.27
C HIS A 36 -2.35 0.73 -10.64
N PRO A 37 -1.38 0.05 -11.28
CA PRO A 37 -0.59 -1.06 -10.73
C PRO A 37 0.52 -0.58 -9.79
N LEU A 38 0.90 -1.42 -8.85
CA LEU A 38 2.12 -1.26 -8.04
C LEU A 38 3.01 -2.49 -8.21
N THR A 39 4.32 -2.28 -8.17
CA THR A 39 5.29 -3.38 -8.08
C THR A 39 5.66 -3.58 -6.62
N MET A 40 5.53 -4.81 -6.13
CA MET A 40 5.78 -5.14 -4.74
C MET A 40 6.64 -6.39 -4.60
N PHE A 41 7.68 -6.29 -3.76
CA PHE A 41 8.53 -7.41 -3.39
C PHE A 41 8.55 -7.60 -1.88
N ASP A 42 8.40 -8.86 -1.46
CA ASP A 42 8.65 -9.28 -0.07
C ASP A 42 10.11 -9.71 0.02
N ILE A 43 10.87 -9.03 0.87
CA ILE A 43 12.29 -9.28 1.11
C ILE A 43 12.43 -9.99 2.44
N GLY A 44 13.12 -11.13 2.45
CA GLY A 44 13.42 -11.90 3.65
C GLY A 44 14.92 -11.99 3.91
N GLY A 45 15.35 -11.81 5.15
CA GLY A 45 16.74 -11.92 5.55
C GLY A 45 16.99 -11.57 7.01
N ASP A 46 18.24 -11.57 7.44
CA ASP A 46 18.60 -11.26 8.82
C ASP A 46 19.13 -9.82 8.95
N ALA A 47 18.39 -8.96 9.66
CA ALA A 47 18.80 -7.57 9.90
C ALA A 47 20.10 -7.42 10.70
N SER A 48 20.56 -8.46 11.40
CA SER A 48 21.85 -8.46 12.11
C SER A 48 23.04 -8.78 11.20
N ASP A 49 22.78 -9.35 10.02
CA ASP A 49 23.79 -9.66 9.01
C ASP A 49 24.06 -8.45 8.11
N LYS A 50 25.24 -7.85 8.28
CA LYS A 50 25.67 -6.71 7.46
C LYS A 50 25.83 -7.07 5.98
N ALA A 51 26.20 -8.31 5.66
CA ALA A 51 26.34 -8.75 4.27
C ALA A 51 24.96 -8.77 3.59
N PHE A 52 23.93 -9.28 4.30
CA PHE A 52 22.55 -9.23 3.82
C PHE A 52 22.08 -7.78 3.61
N LEU A 53 22.25 -6.90 4.60
CA LEU A 53 21.79 -5.51 4.49
C LEU A 53 22.45 -4.79 3.31
N THR A 54 23.76 -4.97 3.12
CA THR A 54 24.49 -4.36 1.99
C THR A 54 24.02 -4.92 0.64
N ALA A 55 23.79 -6.22 0.54
CA ALA A 55 23.30 -6.85 -0.68
C ALA A 55 21.87 -6.40 -1.00
N ALA A 56 21.03 -6.32 0.03
CA ALA A 56 19.63 -5.87 -0.11
C ALA A 56 19.55 -4.40 -0.52
N GLU A 57 20.32 -3.51 0.11
CA GLU A 57 20.40 -2.08 -0.27
C GLU A 57 20.81 -1.91 -1.74
N LYS A 58 21.82 -2.66 -2.17
CA LYS A 58 22.26 -2.63 -3.58
C LYS A 58 21.19 -3.12 -4.55
N ALA A 59 20.43 -4.17 -4.17
CA ALA A 59 19.41 -4.78 -5.02
C ALA A 59 18.12 -3.93 -5.09
N VAL A 60 17.76 -3.29 -3.97
CA VAL A 60 16.54 -2.49 -3.81
C VAL A 60 16.76 -1.04 -4.24
N GLY A 61 17.98 -0.51 -4.10
CA GLY A 61 18.33 0.87 -4.41
C GLY A 61 18.20 1.84 -3.23
N CYS A 62 17.81 1.33 -2.04
CA CYS A 62 17.81 2.10 -0.80
C CYS A 62 17.98 1.18 0.41
N PRO A 63 18.41 1.71 1.58
CA PRO A 63 18.55 0.91 2.79
C PRO A 63 17.23 0.25 3.23
N LEU A 64 17.33 -0.91 3.89
CA LEU A 64 16.19 -1.50 4.57
C LEU A 64 16.04 -0.86 5.97
N PRO A 65 14.83 -0.47 6.40
CA PRO A 65 14.61 0.03 7.75
C PRO A 65 14.89 -1.08 8.79
N THR A 66 15.69 -0.76 9.80
CA THR A 66 16.04 -1.70 10.89
C THR A 66 15.29 -1.39 12.18
N THR A 67 14.72 -0.20 12.29
CA THR A 67 13.82 0.17 13.40
C THR A 67 12.43 -0.42 13.13
N PRO A 68 11.81 -1.09 14.12
CA PRO A 68 10.46 -1.63 13.97
C PRO A 68 9.44 -0.58 13.54
N ASN A 69 8.52 -1.00 12.67
CA ASN A 69 7.38 -0.20 12.22
C ASN A 69 7.76 1.10 11.49
N THR A 70 8.96 1.20 10.93
CA THR A 70 9.38 2.37 10.15
C THR A 70 9.37 2.10 8.66
N VAL A 71 9.32 3.20 7.90
CA VAL A 71 9.35 3.20 6.44
C VAL A 71 10.50 4.07 5.95
N ILE A 72 11.24 3.60 4.96
CA ILE A 72 12.19 4.42 4.20
C ILE A 72 11.57 4.71 2.83
N SER A 73 11.61 5.97 2.42
CA SER A 73 11.12 6.43 1.12
C SER A 73 12.28 6.98 0.29
N ALA A 74 12.32 6.58 -0.99
CA ALA A 74 13.27 7.08 -1.97
C ALA A 74 12.52 7.24 -3.32
N ASP A 75 12.25 8.46 -3.73
CA ASP A 75 11.46 8.78 -4.92
C ASP A 75 10.12 8.04 -4.98
N THR A 76 10.00 7.07 -5.89
CA THR A 76 8.79 6.26 -6.09
C THR A 76 8.73 5.01 -5.22
N LEU A 77 9.86 4.67 -4.58
CA LEU A 77 10.05 3.46 -3.78
C LEU A 77 9.75 3.71 -2.30
N ARG A 78 9.05 2.79 -1.68
CA ARG A 78 8.84 2.73 -0.24
C ARG A 78 9.22 1.35 0.28
N VAL A 79 10.00 1.31 1.36
CA VAL A 79 10.40 0.07 2.02
C VAL A 79 9.83 0.07 3.43
N LEU A 80 8.89 -0.83 3.67
CA LEU A 80 8.16 -0.95 4.93
C LEU A 80 8.74 -2.11 5.75
N TRP A 81 9.03 -1.86 7.02
CA TRP A 81 9.41 -2.90 7.95
C TRP A 81 8.20 -3.77 8.34
N LEU A 82 8.25 -5.07 8.12
CA LEU A 82 7.18 -5.99 8.49
C LEU A 82 7.50 -6.81 9.74
N SER A 83 8.77 -7.19 9.88
CA SER A 83 9.27 -7.96 11.03
C SER A 83 10.79 -7.88 11.08
N PRO A 84 11.46 -8.38 12.12
CA PRO A 84 12.92 -8.40 12.20
C PRO A 84 13.64 -9.06 11.02
N LYS A 85 12.90 -9.85 10.21
CA LYS A 85 13.45 -10.60 9.08
C LYS A 85 12.67 -10.40 7.78
N ARG A 86 11.77 -9.40 7.70
CA ARG A 86 10.93 -9.20 6.51
C ARG A 86 10.62 -7.73 6.25
N TRP A 87 10.66 -7.37 4.98
CA TRP A 87 10.33 -6.03 4.47
C TRP A 87 9.42 -6.13 3.25
N LEU A 88 8.59 -5.12 3.05
CA LEU A 88 7.82 -4.95 1.83
C LEU A 88 8.38 -3.75 1.06
N CYS A 89 8.93 -4.01 -0.12
CA CYS A 89 9.31 -2.96 -1.07
C CYS A 89 8.13 -2.70 -1.99
N VAL A 90 7.74 -1.44 -2.14
CA VAL A 90 6.61 -1.00 -2.96
C VAL A 90 7.06 0.12 -3.87
N ASP A 91 6.96 -0.07 -5.17
CA ASP A 91 7.32 0.94 -6.15
C ASP A 91 6.15 1.26 -7.09
N SER A 92 6.00 2.54 -7.40
CA SER A 92 4.98 3.06 -8.32
C SER A 92 5.52 3.40 -9.71
N SER A 93 6.83 3.22 -9.95
CA SER A 93 7.43 3.38 -11.27
C SER A 93 7.29 2.11 -12.12
N ASP A 94 7.46 2.29 -13.42
CA ASP A 94 7.57 1.16 -14.32
C ASP A 94 9.00 0.60 -14.31
N GLY A 95 9.11 -0.72 -14.29
CA GLY A 95 10.40 -1.42 -14.45
C GLY A 95 11.19 -1.66 -13.16
N PHE A 96 10.64 -1.34 -11.99
CA PHE A 96 11.25 -1.76 -10.73
C PHE A 96 11.27 -3.29 -10.62
N ASP A 97 12.45 -3.84 -10.44
CA ASP A 97 12.66 -5.28 -10.33
C ASP A 97 13.77 -5.58 -9.32
N VAL A 98 13.49 -6.47 -8.39
CA VAL A 98 14.47 -7.00 -7.44
C VAL A 98 14.64 -8.48 -7.77
N ARG A 99 15.76 -8.84 -8.43
CA ARG A 99 15.93 -10.19 -8.98
C ARG A 99 16.52 -11.15 -8.00
N ASP A 100 17.56 -10.74 -7.27
CA ASP A 100 18.29 -11.63 -6.37
C ASP A 100 18.97 -10.83 -5.26
N ILE A 101 18.94 -11.40 -4.06
CA ILE A 101 19.74 -10.98 -2.92
C ILE A 101 20.49 -12.21 -2.46
N SER A 102 21.80 -12.27 -2.71
CA SER A 102 22.64 -13.46 -2.59
C SER A 102 22.60 -14.18 -1.22
N VAL A 103 22.13 -13.49 -0.17
CA VAL A 103 22.04 -13.99 1.21
C VAL A 103 20.64 -13.77 1.82
N GLY A 104 19.61 -13.70 0.97
CA GLY A 104 18.23 -13.45 1.38
C GLY A 104 17.22 -14.11 0.46
N ALA A 105 15.95 -13.81 0.70
CA ALA A 105 14.83 -14.27 -0.14
C ALA A 105 14.11 -13.06 -0.75
N VAL A 106 13.71 -13.19 -2.01
CA VAL A 106 12.93 -12.18 -2.73
C VAL A 106 11.73 -12.84 -3.38
N ASN A 107 10.54 -12.33 -3.08
CA ASN A 107 9.31 -12.83 -3.68
C ASN A 107 8.52 -11.67 -4.28
N ASN A 108 8.16 -11.78 -5.57
CA ASN A 108 7.26 -10.82 -6.20
C ASN A 108 5.83 -11.06 -5.68
N VAL A 109 5.31 -10.09 -4.93
CA VAL A 109 3.96 -10.13 -4.33
C VAL A 109 3.03 -9.06 -4.90
N SER A 110 3.37 -8.50 -6.05
CA SER A 110 2.65 -7.39 -6.69
C SER A 110 1.16 -7.69 -6.95
N SER A 111 0.81 -8.96 -7.18
CA SER A 111 -0.58 -9.38 -7.39
C SER A 111 -1.26 -9.90 -6.11
N GLY A 112 -0.54 -9.93 -4.99
CA GLY A 112 -1.04 -10.47 -3.72
C GLY A 112 -1.82 -9.47 -2.87
N ARG A 113 -1.72 -8.18 -3.17
CA ARG A 113 -2.34 -7.11 -2.38
C ARG A 113 -3.08 -6.11 -3.26
N THR A 114 -4.13 -5.52 -2.70
CA THR A 114 -4.76 -4.29 -3.17
C THR A 114 -4.34 -3.17 -2.24
N VAL A 115 -4.05 -2.00 -2.80
CA VAL A 115 -3.62 -0.83 -2.04
C VAL A 115 -4.59 0.31 -2.30
N LEU A 116 -5.18 0.81 -1.23
CA LEU A 116 -6.02 2.00 -1.24
C LEU A 116 -5.31 3.14 -0.54
N ARG A 117 -5.14 4.26 -1.25
CA ARG A 117 -4.77 5.51 -0.63
C ARG A 117 -6.02 6.19 -0.14
N LEU A 118 -6.01 6.54 1.12
CA LEU A 118 -7.09 7.25 1.79
C LEU A 118 -6.53 8.58 2.26
N HIS A 119 -7.25 9.67 1.98
CA HIS A 119 -6.87 10.99 2.47
C HIS A 119 -8.10 11.85 2.79
N GLY A 120 -7.91 12.81 3.67
CA GLY A 120 -8.96 13.77 4.02
C GLY A 120 -9.14 13.98 5.51
N PRO A 121 -9.89 15.03 5.89
CA PRO A 121 -9.99 15.50 7.27
C PRO A 121 -10.67 14.51 8.23
N ARG A 122 -11.44 13.55 7.69
CA ARG A 122 -12.14 12.53 8.48
C ARG A 122 -11.51 11.14 8.38
N LEU A 123 -10.33 11.05 7.78
CA LEU A 123 -9.63 9.79 7.60
C LEU A 123 -9.51 8.98 8.90
N ARG A 124 -9.02 9.63 9.97
CA ARG A 124 -8.83 8.95 11.27
C ARG A 124 -10.15 8.55 11.91
N ASP A 125 -11.18 9.37 11.79
CA ASP A 125 -12.52 9.07 12.32
C ASP A 125 -13.12 7.83 11.62
N VAL A 126 -12.97 7.75 10.30
CA VAL A 126 -13.41 6.57 9.51
C VAL A 126 -12.65 5.33 9.95
N LEU A 127 -11.32 5.40 10.02
CA LEU A 127 -10.49 4.25 10.38
C LEU A 127 -10.72 3.80 11.83
N ALA A 128 -10.98 4.73 12.76
CA ALA A 128 -11.24 4.42 14.17
C ALA A 128 -12.47 3.55 14.38
N LYS A 129 -13.42 3.51 13.44
CA LYS A 129 -14.59 2.62 13.51
C LYS A 129 -14.24 1.14 13.46
N GLY A 130 -13.06 0.78 12.95
CA GLY A 130 -12.66 -0.63 12.81
C GLY A 130 -11.20 -0.93 13.09
N CYS A 131 -10.38 0.07 13.36
CA CYS A 131 -8.95 -0.06 13.67
C CYS A 131 -8.70 0.09 15.16
N PRO A 132 -8.07 -0.91 15.83
CA PRO A 132 -7.77 -0.83 17.26
C PRO A 132 -6.53 0.03 17.58
N LEU A 133 -5.78 0.49 16.57
CA LEU A 133 -4.61 1.33 16.76
C LEU A 133 -5.03 2.77 17.05
N ASP A 134 -4.28 3.41 17.92
CA ASP A 134 -4.34 4.86 18.09
C ASP A 134 -3.60 5.52 16.91
N LEU A 135 -4.38 6.04 15.96
CA LEU A 135 -3.89 6.70 14.77
C LEU A 135 -3.62 8.20 14.97
N HIS A 136 -3.67 8.68 16.20
CA HIS A 136 -3.32 10.06 16.51
C HIS A 136 -1.85 10.33 16.16
N LEU A 137 -1.54 11.52 15.60
CA LEU A 137 -0.21 11.91 15.12
C LEU A 137 0.92 11.78 16.16
N LYS A 138 0.59 11.83 17.45
CA LYS A 138 1.58 11.61 18.53
C LYS A 138 2.04 10.16 18.64
N ASN A 139 1.17 9.20 18.26
CA ASN A 139 1.35 7.77 18.50
C ASN A 139 1.58 6.98 17.20
N PHE A 140 1.14 7.51 16.05
CA PHE A 140 1.41 6.95 14.72
C PHE A 140 1.83 8.08 13.78
N ARG A 141 3.13 8.17 13.55
CA ARG A 141 3.77 9.32 12.90
C ARG A 141 3.94 9.09 11.40
N PHE A 142 4.13 10.18 10.67
CA PHE A 142 4.60 10.13 9.28
C PHE A 142 5.86 9.27 9.14
N GLY A 143 5.90 8.39 8.13
CA GLY A 143 7.00 7.46 7.92
C GLY A 143 6.97 6.21 8.82
N GLU A 144 5.88 6.00 9.56
CA GLU A 144 5.65 4.76 10.28
C GLU A 144 4.67 3.85 9.51
N CYS A 145 4.80 2.55 9.74
CA CYS A 145 3.86 1.54 9.25
C CYS A 145 3.44 0.61 10.39
N ALA A 146 2.27 0.01 10.26
CA ALA A 146 1.79 -0.94 11.27
C ALA A 146 0.94 -2.04 10.64
N GLN A 147 1.16 -3.28 11.08
CA GLN A 147 0.26 -4.38 10.80
C GLN A 147 -0.83 -4.41 11.86
N SER A 148 -2.09 -4.40 11.43
CA SER A 148 -3.24 -4.35 12.32
C SER A 148 -4.46 -5.00 11.68
N LYS A 149 -5.64 -4.72 12.26
CA LYS A 149 -6.93 -5.07 11.67
C LYS A 149 -7.74 -3.80 11.41
N ILE A 150 -8.50 -3.83 10.32
CA ILE A 150 -9.55 -2.85 10.06
C ILE A 150 -10.80 -3.61 9.63
N GLY A 151 -11.93 -3.37 10.27
CA GLY A 151 -13.17 -4.10 9.98
C GLY A 151 -13.03 -5.63 10.12
N GLY A 152 -12.15 -6.10 11.02
CA GLY A 152 -11.86 -7.53 11.21
C GLY A 152 -10.83 -8.13 10.22
N LEU A 153 -10.41 -7.40 9.19
CA LEU A 153 -9.48 -7.85 8.17
C LEU A 153 -8.04 -7.45 8.51
N ASN A 154 -7.09 -8.34 8.26
CA ASN A 154 -5.67 -8.03 8.44
C ASN A 154 -5.22 -7.05 7.34
N VAL A 155 -4.60 -5.95 7.76
CA VAL A 155 -4.08 -4.90 6.90
C VAL A 155 -2.67 -4.49 7.31
N LEU A 156 -1.95 -3.85 6.39
CA LEU A 156 -0.76 -3.08 6.68
C LEU A 156 -1.11 -1.61 6.40
N LEU A 157 -0.91 -0.75 7.39
CA LEU A 157 -1.06 0.69 7.26
C LEU A 157 0.31 1.32 7.01
N ASP A 158 0.38 2.27 6.11
CA ASP A 158 1.56 3.08 5.82
C ASP A 158 1.18 4.55 5.92
N HIS A 159 1.75 5.28 6.86
CA HIS A 159 1.47 6.69 7.08
C HIS A 159 2.29 7.54 6.12
N ILE A 160 1.63 8.05 5.07
CA ILE A 160 2.25 8.74 3.95
C ILE A 160 2.46 10.22 4.22
N ASP A 161 1.48 10.86 4.84
CA ASP A 161 1.44 12.29 5.16
C ASP A 161 0.37 12.52 6.24
N ASP A 162 0.29 13.72 6.81
CA ASP A 162 -0.55 14.05 7.98
C ASP A 162 -1.95 13.46 7.94
N ASP A 163 -2.65 13.59 6.83
CA ASP A 163 -3.99 13.07 6.62
C ASP A 163 -4.05 12.08 5.42
N THR A 164 -3.00 11.28 5.26
CA THR A 164 -2.91 10.33 4.14
C THR A 164 -2.31 9.01 4.59
N PHE A 165 -3.04 7.92 4.34
CA PHE A 165 -2.58 6.54 4.56
C PHE A 165 -2.69 5.71 3.29
N ASP A 166 -1.73 4.82 3.06
CA ASP A 166 -1.88 3.69 2.16
C ASP A 166 -2.27 2.45 2.99
N ILE A 167 -3.38 1.83 2.64
CA ILE A 167 -3.87 0.62 3.28
C ILE A 167 -3.68 -0.56 2.34
N TYR A 168 -2.86 -1.51 2.76
CA TYR A 168 -2.58 -2.74 2.02
C TYR A 168 -3.44 -3.86 2.57
N VAL A 169 -4.29 -4.41 1.75
CA VAL A 169 -5.16 -5.56 2.09
C VAL A 169 -4.86 -6.72 1.17
N ALA A 170 -4.94 -7.96 1.67
CA ALA A 170 -4.79 -9.12 0.82
C ALA A 170 -5.84 -9.11 -0.31
N ARG A 171 -5.42 -9.40 -1.54
CA ARG A 171 -6.26 -9.31 -2.74
C ARG A 171 -7.61 -10.01 -2.60
N GLY A 172 -7.64 -11.18 -1.96
CA GLY A 172 -8.87 -11.95 -1.76
C GLY A 172 -9.89 -11.28 -0.82
N PHE A 173 -9.45 -10.32 0.00
CA PHE A 173 -10.30 -9.56 0.92
C PHE A 173 -10.55 -8.12 0.46
N ALA A 174 -10.06 -7.73 -0.71
CA ALA A 174 -10.16 -6.36 -1.22
C ALA A 174 -11.61 -5.87 -1.30
N ARG A 175 -12.52 -6.71 -1.81
CA ARG A 175 -13.94 -6.38 -1.92
C ARG A 175 -14.59 -6.21 -0.54
N THR A 176 -14.36 -7.11 0.39
CA THR A 176 -14.91 -7.02 1.75
C THR A 176 -14.41 -5.78 2.47
N PHE A 177 -13.11 -5.45 2.29
CA PHE A 177 -12.54 -4.22 2.83
C PHE A 177 -13.17 -2.97 2.21
N TRP A 178 -13.38 -2.98 0.89
CA TRP A 178 -14.04 -1.90 0.16
C TRP A 178 -15.45 -1.64 0.68
N GLU A 179 -16.26 -2.70 0.80
CA GLU A 179 -17.64 -2.62 1.29
C GLU A 179 -17.68 -2.02 2.72
N TRP A 180 -16.83 -2.48 3.60
CA TRP A 180 -16.67 -1.92 4.94
C TRP A 180 -16.25 -0.44 4.91
N LEU A 181 -15.27 -0.09 4.08
CA LEU A 181 -14.75 1.29 3.98
C LEU A 181 -15.80 2.27 3.52
N ILE A 182 -16.56 1.92 2.47
CA ILE A 182 -17.63 2.77 1.93
C ILE A 182 -18.73 2.96 3.00
N GLU A 183 -19.15 1.91 3.69
CA GLU A 183 -20.12 2.00 4.78
C GLU A 183 -19.60 2.91 5.91
N ALA A 184 -18.38 2.70 6.36
CA ALA A 184 -17.77 3.50 7.42
C ALA A 184 -17.60 4.99 7.04
N ALA A 185 -17.32 5.28 5.77
CA ALA A 185 -17.09 6.63 5.26
C ALA A 185 -18.39 7.40 4.99
N THR A 186 -19.52 6.72 4.76
CA THR A 186 -20.78 7.34 4.35
C THR A 186 -21.24 8.43 5.33
N GLU A 187 -21.05 8.23 6.62
CA GLU A 187 -21.41 9.22 7.66
C GLU A 187 -20.66 10.55 7.49
N TYR A 188 -19.40 10.50 7.02
CA TYR A 188 -18.55 11.69 6.88
C TYR A 188 -18.51 12.25 5.46
N GLY A 189 -19.16 11.58 4.52
CA GLY A 189 -19.04 11.85 3.10
C GLY A 189 -17.72 11.34 2.51
N TYR A 190 -17.79 10.82 1.30
CA TYR A 190 -16.61 10.34 0.58
C TYR A 190 -16.67 10.68 -0.91
N LEU A 191 -15.50 10.63 -1.54
CA LEU A 191 -15.33 10.69 -2.98
C LEU A 191 -14.35 9.57 -3.43
N VAL A 192 -14.77 8.79 -4.40
CA VAL A 192 -13.91 7.82 -5.08
C VAL A 192 -13.20 8.54 -6.23
N GLU A 193 -11.90 8.75 -6.08
CA GLU A 193 -11.09 9.42 -7.07
C GLU A 193 -10.76 8.49 -8.26
N LYS A 194 -10.33 9.09 -9.36
CA LYS A 194 -9.90 8.34 -10.53
C LYS A 194 -8.71 7.44 -10.20
N SER A 195 -8.84 6.14 -10.47
CA SER A 195 -7.70 5.24 -10.40
C SER A 195 -6.64 5.67 -11.41
N LEU A 196 -5.39 5.86 -10.99
CA LEU A 196 -4.28 6.10 -11.89
C LEU A 196 -3.89 4.77 -12.56
N ILE A 197 -4.73 4.28 -13.47
CA ILE A 197 -4.40 3.16 -14.33
C ILE A 197 -3.37 3.69 -15.33
N ARG A 198 -2.08 3.54 -15.03
CA ARG A 198 -1.06 3.67 -16.07
C ARG A 198 -1.13 2.39 -16.93
N PRO A 199 -1.25 2.50 -18.26
CA PRO A 199 -1.08 1.34 -19.10
C PRO A 199 0.33 0.79 -18.86
N VAL A 200 0.45 -0.49 -18.50
CA VAL A 200 1.74 -1.17 -18.42
C VAL A 200 2.30 -1.22 -19.83
N ILE A 201 3.18 -0.28 -20.16
CA ILE A 201 3.96 -0.34 -21.39
C ILE A 201 5.08 -1.34 -21.09
N THR A 202 4.86 -2.60 -21.45
CA THR A 202 5.94 -3.57 -21.50
C THR A 202 6.88 -3.14 -22.63
N SER A 203 8.01 -2.54 -22.27
CA SER A 203 9.09 -2.31 -23.22
C SER A 203 9.59 -3.67 -23.70
N ASN A 204 9.22 -4.00 -24.94
CA ASN A 204 9.76 -5.14 -25.65
C ASN A 204 11.25 -4.83 -25.93
N LYS A 205 12.16 -5.16 -25.01
CA LYS A 205 13.57 -5.33 -25.40
C LYS A 205 13.63 -6.67 -26.14
N ALA A 206 13.59 -6.59 -27.46
CA ALA A 206 13.99 -7.68 -28.34
C ALA A 206 15.48 -8.01 -28.11
N PRO A 207 15.87 -9.26 -28.38
CA PRO A 207 17.20 -9.81 -28.12
C PRO A 207 18.32 -9.08 -28.86
#